data_a48b787b6a3898e42dd35e3e2f9460f3
#
_entry.id   a48b787b6a3898e42dd35e3e2f9460f3
#
_cell.length_a   1.000
_cell.length_b   1.000
_cell.length_c   1.000
_cell.angle_alpha   90.00
_cell.angle_beta   90.00
_cell.angle_gamma   90.00
#
_symmetry.space_group_name_H-M   'P 1'
#
loop_
_entity.id
_entity.type
_entity.pdbx_description
1 polymer ?
#
loop_
_entity_poly.entity_id
_entity_poly.type
_entity_poly.pdbx_seq_one_letter_code
_entity_poly.pdbx_strand_id
1 'polypeptide(L)'
;KGLEILGISISDTKEQLVNFLKVYTIDYPVLYGSQGDMQKVIIDYGGVYSIPMSFLIGKNNEIKRIYPGAILKQYDPNMYSDLIYTIETSLAEEYKVDNILIVPNE
;
A
#
# COMPACT_ATOMS: atom_id res chain seq x y z
N LYS A 1 -7.63 -1.19 12.33
CA LYS A 1 -8.64 -0.18 12.48
C LYS A 1 -8.05 1.19 12.13
N GLY A 2 -8.66 1.86 11.16
CA GLY A 2 -8.06 3.05 10.59
C GLY A 2 -7.01 2.76 9.53
N LEU A 3 -6.69 1.49 9.31
CA LEU A 3 -5.78 1.07 8.26
C LEU A 3 -6.57 0.44 7.11
N GLU A 4 -6.29 0.88 5.90
CA GLU A 4 -6.87 0.31 4.69
C GLU A 4 -5.77 -0.30 3.85
N ILE A 5 -6.05 -1.44 3.25
CA ILE A 5 -5.12 -2.11 2.36
C ILE A 5 -5.74 -2.17 0.97
N LEU A 6 -4.95 -1.82 -0.02
CA LEU A 6 -5.38 -1.81 -1.41
C LEU A 6 -4.32 -2.50 -2.24
N GLY A 7 -4.71 -3.55 -2.96
CA GLY A 7 -3.80 -4.22 -3.89
C GLY A 7 -3.98 -3.66 -5.29
N ILE A 8 -2.88 -3.55 -6.02
CA ILE A 8 -2.91 -3.10 -7.41
C ILE A 8 -2.12 -4.07 -8.26
N SER A 9 -2.79 -4.70 -9.22
CA SER A 9 -2.15 -5.59 -10.17
C SER A 9 -1.69 -4.76 -11.38
N ILE A 10 -0.39 -4.67 -11.59
CA ILE A 10 0.18 -3.81 -12.63
C ILE A 10 0.56 -4.55 -13.91
N SER A 11 0.59 -5.88 -13.87
CA SER A 11 1.07 -6.67 -15.01
C SER A 11 0.14 -7.80 -15.41
N ASP A 12 -0.93 -8.05 -14.67
CA ASP A 12 -1.85 -9.15 -14.97
C ASP A 12 -3.00 -8.67 -15.83
N THR A 13 -3.52 -9.57 -16.66
CA THR A 13 -4.80 -9.34 -17.33
C THR A 13 -5.92 -9.56 -16.31
N LYS A 14 -7.12 -9.05 -16.63
CA LYS A 14 -8.29 -9.28 -15.79
C LYS A 14 -8.53 -10.77 -15.57
N GLU A 15 -8.39 -11.56 -16.64
CA GLU A 15 -8.62 -13.00 -16.59
C GLU A 15 -7.62 -13.68 -15.65
N GLN A 16 -6.35 -13.33 -15.75
CA GLN A 16 -5.32 -13.87 -14.86
C GLN A 16 -5.62 -13.54 -13.41
N LEU A 17 -6.01 -12.31 -13.14
CA LEU A 17 -6.32 -11.87 -11.80
C LEU A 17 -7.54 -12.58 -11.23
N VAL A 18 -8.60 -12.72 -12.02
CA VAL A 18 -9.81 -13.44 -11.59
C VAL A 18 -9.47 -14.90 -11.26
N ASN A 19 -8.67 -15.55 -12.10
CA ASN A 19 -8.26 -16.93 -11.85
C ASN A 19 -7.42 -17.05 -10.58
N PHE A 20 -6.53 -16.11 -10.34
CA PHE A 20 -5.73 -16.07 -9.12
C PHE A 20 -6.62 -15.94 -7.87
N LEU A 21 -7.61 -15.06 -7.91
CA LEU A 21 -8.51 -14.81 -6.78
C LEU A 21 -9.47 -15.97 -6.51
N LYS A 22 -9.65 -16.88 -7.47
CA LYS A 22 -10.41 -18.11 -7.25
C LYS A 22 -9.63 -19.12 -6.42
N VAL A 23 -8.31 -19.06 -6.48
CA VAL A 23 -7.43 -19.99 -5.78
C VAL A 23 -7.01 -19.45 -4.42
N TYR A 24 -6.72 -18.16 -4.36
CA TYR A 24 -6.22 -17.50 -3.15
C TYR A 24 -7.23 -16.49 -2.64
N THR A 25 -7.58 -16.60 -1.37
CA THR A 25 -8.50 -15.65 -0.74
C THR A 25 -7.74 -14.41 -0.31
N ILE A 26 -8.20 -13.24 -0.79
CA ILE A 26 -7.63 -11.94 -0.41
C ILE A 26 -8.75 -11.08 0.14
N ASP A 27 -8.56 -10.58 1.36
CA ASP A 27 -9.61 -9.88 2.12
C ASP A 27 -9.70 -8.38 1.82
N TYR A 28 -8.88 -7.86 0.92
CA TYR A 28 -8.87 -6.44 0.59
C TYR A 28 -9.09 -6.25 -0.91
N PRO A 29 -9.53 -5.04 -1.32
CA PRO A 29 -9.75 -4.76 -2.75
C PRO A 29 -8.47 -4.91 -3.56
N VAL A 30 -8.59 -5.50 -4.75
CA VAL A 30 -7.49 -5.61 -5.70
C VAL A 30 -7.93 -4.95 -6.99
N LEU A 31 -7.18 -3.94 -7.42
CA LEU A 31 -7.48 -3.16 -8.60
C LEU A 31 -6.63 -3.61 -9.78
N TYR A 32 -7.16 -3.41 -10.97
CA TYR A 32 -6.45 -3.64 -12.21
C TYR A 32 -6.87 -2.56 -13.21
N GLY A 33 -6.11 -2.42 -14.30
CA GLY A 33 -6.45 -1.44 -15.30
C GLY A 33 -5.70 -1.69 -16.59
N SER A 34 -5.86 -0.78 -17.55
CA SER A 34 -5.13 -0.83 -18.81
C SER A 34 -3.63 -0.59 -18.54
N GLN A 35 -2.80 -0.91 -19.55
CA GLN A 35 -1.37 -0.62 -19.44
C GLN A 35 -1.11 0.87 -19.25
N GLY A 36 -1.90 1.72 -19.91
CA GLY A 36 -1.77 3.17 -19.74
C GLY A 36 -2.09 3.62 -18.33
N ASP A 37 -3.14 3.08 -17.74
CA ASP A 37 -3.51 3.39 -16.36
C ASP A 37 -2.42 2.93 -15.39
N MET A 38 -1.87 1.75 -15.61
CA MET A 38 -0.84 1.20 -14.75
C MET A 38 0.47 1.97 -14.88
N GLN A 39 0.81 2.43 -16.08
CA GLN A 39 1.97 3.29 -16.28
C GLN A 39 1.84 4.60 -15.49
N LYS A 40 0.65 5.18 -15.50
CA LYS A 40 0.39 6.40 -14.74
C LYS A 40 0.56 6.16 -13.24
N VAL A 41 0.02 5.07 -12.72
CA VAL A 41 0.17 4.71 -11.31
C VAL A 41 1.65 4.54 -10.96
N ILE A 42 2.39 3.83 -11.77
CA ILE A 42 3.82 3.61 -11.55
C ILE A 42 4.57 4.93 -11.49
N ILE A 43 4.29 5.83 -12.42
CA ILE A 43 4.94 7.13 -12.47
C ILE A 43 4.55 7.98 -11.25
N ASP A 44 3.27 8.01 -10.92
CA ASP A 44 2.76 8.81 -9.81
C ASP A 44 3.36 8.39 -8.46
N TYR A 45 3.73 7.11 -8.33
CA TYR A 45 4.36 6.59 -7.11
C TYR A 45 5.89 6.63 -7.16
N GLY A 46 6.47 7.24 -8.18
CA GLY A 46 7.92 7.39 -8.27
C GLY A 46 8.65 6.19 -8.84
N GLY A 47 7.91 5.26 -9.45
CA GLY A 47 8.47 4.07 -10.06
C GLY A 47 8.23 2.81 -9.24
N VAL A 48 8.08 1.69 -9.92
CA VAL A 48 7.96 0.37 -9.29
C VAL A 48 9.02 -0.52 -9.92
N TYR A 49 10.05 -0.82 -9.16
CA TYR A 49 11.21 -1.55 -9.67
C TYR A 49 11.30 -2.99 -9.15
N SER A 50 10.40 -3.38 -8.30
CA SER A 50 10.29 -4.78 -7.86
C SER A 50 8.84 -5.13 -7.58
N ILE A 51 8.51 -6.43 -7.68
CA ILE A 51 7.17 -6.94 -7.38
C ILE A 51 7.34 -8.14 -6.47
N PRO A 52 6.64 -8.18 -5.32
CA PRO A 52 5.73 -7.14 -4.83
C PRO A 52 6.46 -5.90 -4.33
N MET A 53 5.76 -4.79 -4.28
CA MET A 53 6.28 -3.55 -3.74
C MET A 53 5.15 -2.86 -2.97
N SER A 54 5.42 -2.41 -1.77
CA SER A 54 4.41 -1.81 -0.90
C SER A 54 4.74 -0.36 -0.59
N PHE A 55 3.69 0.44 -0.56
CA PHE A 55 3.78 1.86 -0.21
C PHE A 55 2.88 2.12 0.98
N LEU A 56 3.43 2.67 2.04
CA LEU A 56 2.65 3.08 3.20
C LEU A 56 2.32 4.57 3.07
N ILE A 57 1.04 4.86 2.97
CA ILE A 57 0.54 6.23 2.79
C ILE A 57 0.00 6.73 4.12
N GLY A 58 0.47 7.88 4.54
CA GLY A 58 0.04 8.50 5.77
C GLY A 58 -1.27 9.27 5.65
N LYS A 59 -1.75 9.79 6.77
CA LYS A 59 -3.03 10.48 6.86
C LYS A 59 -3.11 11.75 6.00
N ASN A 60 -1.97 12.33 5.66
CA ASN A 60 -1.90 13.53 4.83
C ASN A 60 -1.58 13.20 3.37
N ASN A 61 -1.84 11.96 2.95
CA ASN A 61 -1.59 11.48 1.59
C ASN A 61 -0.11 11.55 1.19
N GLU A 62 0.78 11.45 2.15
CA GLU A 62 2.21 11.40 1.90
C GLU A 62 2.71 9.97 1.97
N ILE A 63 3.71 9.63 1.17
CA ILE A 63 4.34 8.33 1.23
C ILE A 63 5.27 8.31 2.44
N LYS A 64 4.96 7.47 3.42
CA LYS A 64 5.75 7.34 4.64
C LYS A 64 6.92 6.40 4.45
N ARG A 65 6.70 5.27 3.78
CA ARG A 65 7.71 4.23 3.58
C ARG A 65 7.44 3.51 2.29
N ILE A 66 8.51 2.98 1.71
CA ILE A 66 8.45 2.13 0.53
C ILE A 66 9.16 0.82 0.89
N TYR A 67 8.47 -0.30 0.67
CA TYR A 67 9.01 -1.62 0.98
C TYR A 67 9.15 -2.39 -0.33
N PRO A 68 10.35 -2.48 -0.90
CA PRO A 68 10.58 -3.31 -2.08
C PRO A 68 10.66 -4.77 -1.67
N GLY A 69 10.00 -5.63 -2.47
CA GLY A 69 9.98 -7.06 -2.18
C GLY A 69 8.91 -7.48 -1.20
N ALA A 70 8.78 -8.78 -1.00
CA ALA A 70 7.78 -9.34 -0.11
C ALA A 70 8.12 -9.05 1.35
N ILE A 71 7.09 -8.70 2.13
CA ILE A 71 7.26 -8.43 3.55
C ILE A 71 6.95 -9.73 4.29
N LEU A 72 8.00 -10.48 4.63
CA LEU A 72 7.88 -11.77 5.27
C LEU A 72 8.68 -11.76 6.58
N LYS A 73 7.97 -11.90 7.68
CA LYS A 73 8.56 -11.82 9.02
C LYS A 73 9.73 -12.79 9.21
N GLN A 74 9.60 -14.00 8.66
CA GLN A 74 10.62 -15.04 8.83
C GLN A 74 11.88 -14.78 7.99
N TYR A 75 11.79 -13.99 6.92
CA TYR A 75 12.92 -13.72 6.04
C TYR A 75 13.52 -12.34 6.25
N ASP A 76 12.69 -11.37 6.65
CA ASP A 76 13.15 -10.01 6.90
C ASP A 76 12.41 -9.43 8.10
N PRO A 77 12.79 -9.85 9.32
CA PRO A 77 12.11 -9.37 10.52
C PRO A 77 12.25 -7.85 10.73
N ASN A 78 13.32 -7.25 10.24
CA ASN A 78 13.52 -5.81 10.38
C ASN A 78 12.53 -5.02 9.53
N MET A 79 12.32 -5.45 8.28
CA MET A 79 11.34 -4.83 7.41
C MET A 79 9.92 -4.99 7.98
N TYR A 80 9.61 -6.17 8.50
CA TYR A 80 8.33 -6.45 9.12
C TYR A 80 8.11 -5.55 10.34
N SER A 81 9.12 -5.43 11.20
CA SER A 81 9.05 -4.59 12.40
C SER A 81 8.89 -3.11 12.04
N ASP A 82 9.61 -2.65 11.01
CA ASP A 82 9.47 -1.27 10.54
C ASP A 82 8.07 -0.99 10.04
N LEU A 83 7.48 -1.94 9.30
CA LEU A 83 6.11 -1.80 8.81
C LEU A 83 5.13 -1.63 9.97
N ILE A 84 5.20 -2.52 10.97
CA ILE A 84 4.30 -2.48 12.12
C ILE A 84 4.49 -1.17 12.90
N TYR A 85 5.73 -0.79 13.18
CA TYR A 85 6.03 0.44 13.89
C TYR A 85 5.50 1.66 13.14
N THR A 86 5.72 1.72 11.83
CA THR A 86 5.31 2.86 11.03
C THR A 86 3.78 2.95 10.91
N ILE A 87 3.09 1.80 10.82
CA ILE A 87 1.63 1.77 10.86
C ILE A 87 1.13 2.35 12.19
N GLU A 88 1.65 1.86 13.30
CA GLU A 88 1.21 2.29 14.62
C GLU A 88 1.44 3.77 14.86
N THR A 89 2.63 4.27 14.51
CA THR A 89 2.93 5.69 14.68
C THR A 89 2.12 6.56 13.75
N SER A 90 1.85 6.10 12.52
CA SER A 90 1.05 6.86 11.57
C SER A 90 -0.42 6.93 12.00
N LEU A 91 -0.95 5.88 12.60
CA LEU A 91 -2.30 5.88 13.13
C LEU A 91 -2.47 6.84 14.30
N ALA A 92 -1.40 7.07 15.04
CA ALA A 92 -1.41 7.99 16.17
C ALA A 92 -1.21 9.45 15.78
N GLU A 93 -0.82 9.71 14.51
CA GLU A 93 -0.62 11.08 14.05
C GLU A 93 -1.92 11.86 13.94
N GLU A 94 -1.80 13.17 14.10
CA GLU A 94 -2.92 14.09 13.95
C GLU A 94 -2.99 14.61 12.53
N TYR A 95 -4.22 14.90 12.06
CA TYR A 95 -4.40 15.49 10.74
C TYR A 95 -4.01 16.96 10.75
N LYS A 96 -3.43 17.40 9.62
CA LYS A 96 -3.13 18.82 9.40
C LYS A 96 -3.80 19.25 8.09
N VAL A 97 -4.56 20.35 8.18
CA VAL A 97 -5.19 20.95 7.02
C VAL A 97 -4.93 22.45 7.09
N ASP A 98 -4.28 23.02 6.06
CA ASP A 98 -3.97 24.45 5.98
C ASP A 98 -3.32 25.00 7.26
N ASN A 99 -2.33 24.27 7.78
CA ASN A 99 -1.62 24.61 9.04
C ASN A 99 -2.51 24.54 10.28
N ILE A 100 -3.71 23.99 10.15
CA ILE A 100 -4.58 23.75 11.30
C ILE A 100 -4.44 22.30 11.70
N LEU A 101 -4.21 22.08 12.98
CA LEU A 101 -4.11 20.75 13.53
C LEU A 101 -5.50 20.23 13.85
N ILE A 102 -5.85 19.10 13.24
CA ILE A 102 -7.14 18.45 13.50
C ILE A 102 -6.87 17.15 14.23
N VAL A 103 -7.42 17.05 15.43
CA VAL A 103 -7.32 15.83 16.23
C VAL A 103 -8.49 14.94 15.87
N PRO A 104 -8.26 13.67 15.46
CA PRO A 104 -9.36 12.77 15.14
C PRO A 104 -10.28 12.57 16.33
N ASN A 105 -11.58 12.54 16.06
CA ASN A 105 -12.55 12.20 17.09
C ASN A 105 -12.44 10.74 17.46
N GLU A 106 -12.60 10.46 18.71
CA GLU A 106 -12.48 9.11 19.23
C GLU A 106 -13.79 8.35 19.29
#